data_5b1fdc3251446bbb983b83791661aa41
#
_entry.id   5b1fdc3251446bbb983b83791661aa41
#
_cell.length_a   1.000
_cell.length_b   1.000
_cell.length_c   1.000
_cell.angle_alpha   90.00
_cell.angle_beta   90.00
_cell.angle_gamma   90.00
#
_symmetry.space_group_name_H-M   'P 1'
#
loop_
_entity.id
_entity.type
_entity.pdbx_description
1 polymer ?
#
loop_
_entity_poly.entity_id
_entity_poly.type
_entity_poly.pdbx_seq_one_letter_code
_entity_poly.pdbx_strand_id
1 'polypeptide(L)'
;MAVKRSANGSKHSAPLKRGDVLWRAVGAEVGGHIVREWYGSGPHRLILAGVMTLDGGILRIGPDGDPFDIASPSRRFAVSLHRLDWLPDLVAAGSDGARRALRLLDDWRRVFGKWNGFSWSPECLERRVFHLACAAKALAAEGSDAEIADLTLDIARQGRHLVEIGKSPERALERAVAATIAGCVLAGKPGEKLIDQGLKAFARHIDLMVLADGGHATRSPEAGVELLFDLLTLDDALGQRGRPSPESLSRAIDRLSTATRFFTLGDGHLAAFHGGEAIAPAHIAAALAHDDAGPRPLNAAPHSGYQKMVGGSLEVIADCGRPPAGSLSVSACAQPAALEIVCAKDRLITSCGWSPEAAGAHAFRLSDAASTVSVGDGSAGRPLSGFRARALGAWLVDGATQVEAKRHDDVGGVWLDIVHDGWRHVGLTHARRLFLDAVNDELRGEDSLTPIAAEPGAADGPRRYLPFAVRFHLHPEARASIARDGKSVLIRGPNNIGWWLRNDAVDVAIAPTAHFDHGLARKAGQVVLKSQVRPEVGAKIRWKLTRAEG
;
A
#
# COMPACT_ATOMS: atom_id res chain seq x y z
N MET A 1 21.99 18.30 18.24
CA MET A 1 22.23 19.14 19.42
C MET A 1 21.12 20.16 19.55
N ALA A 2 20.38 20.15 20.65
CA ALA A 2 19.45 21.24 20.92
C ALA A 2 20.27 22.53 21.09
N VAL A 3 19.74 23.65 20.58
CA VAL A 3 20.32 24.97 20.80
C VAL A 3 20.48 25.19 22.29
N LYS A 4 21.71 25.25 22.76
CA LYS A 4 21.99 25.84 24.06
C LYS A 4 21.81 27.35 23.94
N ARG A 5 20.67 27.87 24.37
CA ARG A 5 20.56 29.28 24.66
C ARG A 5 21.58 29.57 25.75
N SER A 6 22.51 30.47 25.46
CA SER A 6 23.39 31.02 26.52
C SER A 6 22.50 31.62 27.62
N ALA A 7 22.82 31.33 28.86
CA ALA A 7 22.06 31.74 30.04
C ALA A 7 22.12 33.26 30.32
N ASN A 8 22.45 34.09 29.35
CA ASN A 8 22.46 35.54 29.51
C ASN A 8 21.20 36.16 28.93
N GLY A 9 20.38 36.64 29.84
CA GLY A 9 19.07 37.24 29.63
C GLY A 9 19.04 38.53 28.85
N SER A 10 19.52 38.58 27.61
CA SER A 10 19.22 39.67 26.71
C SER A 10 17.93 39.34 25.95
N LYS A 11 16.95 40.23 26.04
CA LYS A 11 15.65 40.17 25.36
C LYS A 11 15.73 40.34 23.84
N HIS A 12 16.90 40.27 23.24
CA HIS A 12 17.09 40.28 21.81
C HIS A 12 17.46 38.85 21.40
N SER A 13 16.62 38.25 20.60
CA SER A 13 16.93 36.98 19.95
C SER A 13 18.21 37.16 19.14
N ALA A 14 19.32 36.60 19.63
CA ALA A 14 20.55 36.53 18.85
C ALA A 14 20.24 35.79 17.54
N PRO A 15 20.86 36.17 16.41
CA PRO A 15 20.70 35.46 15.15
C PRO A 15 21.08 34.00 15.38
N LEU A 16 20.22 33.11 14.95
CA LEU A 16 20.36 31.66 15.11
C LEU A 16 21.60 31.20 14.33
N LYS A 17 22.53 30.54 14.99
CA LYS A 17 23.71 30.01 14.33
C LYS A 17 23.40 28.77 13.52
N ARG A 18 24.14 28.53 12.44
CA ARG A 18 24.09 27.30 11.66
C ARG A 18 24.24 26.08 12.58
N GLY A 19 23.30 25.12 12.51
CA GLY A 19 23.25 23.95 13.40
C GLY A 19 22.55 24.18 14.75
N ASP A 20 22.22 25.42 15.10
CA ASP A 20 21.53 25.74 16.35
C ASP A 20 19.99 25.67 16.22
N VAL A 21 19.48 25.62 15.00
CA VAL A 21 18.07 25.75 14.66
C VAL A 21 17.41 24.42 14.41
N LEU A 22 18.14 23.57 13.72
CA LEU A 22 17.70 22.23 13.40
C LEU A 22 18.42 21.22 14.29
N TRP A 23 17.68 20.30 14.86
CA TRP A 23 18.25 19.14 15.49
C TRP A 23 19.02 18.33 14.44
N ARG A 24 20.01 17.51 14.86
CA ARG A 24 20.60 16.52 13.97
C ARG A 24 19.47 15.77 13.29
N ALA A 25 19.50 15.71 11.98
CA ALA A 25 18.39 15.19 11.24
C ALA A 25 18.02 13.83 11.77
N VAL A 26 16.79 13.77 12.14
CA VAL A 26 16.10 12.56 12.37
C VAL A 26 16.34 11.67 11.17
N GLY A 27 16.91 10.53 11.43
CA GLY A 27 17.18 9.60 10.36
C GLY A 27 18.30 9.94 9.40
N ALA A 28 19.26 10.81 9.80
CA ALA A 28 20.41 11.02 8.93
C ALA A 28 21.27 9.77 8.73
N GLU A 29 21.23 8.84 9.67
CA GLU A 29 21.91 7.55 9.55
C GLU A 29 20.94 6.37 9.36
N VAL A 30 19.79 6.38 10.00
CA VAL A 30 18.79 5.31 9.92
C VAL A 30 17.60 5.70 9.03
N GLY A 31 16.89 6.77 9.33
CA GLY A 31 15.76 7.21 8.50
C GLY A 31 16.20 7.66 7.11
N GLY A 32 17.37 8.30 6.98
CA GLY A 32 17.96 8.63 5.69
C GLY A 32 18.37 7.39 4.88
N HIS A 33 18.77 6.32 5.55
CA HIS A 33 19.06 5.04 4.92
C HIS A 33 17.78 4.31 4.50
N ILE A 34 16.81 4.22 5.39
CA ILE A 34 15.49 3.65 5.13
C ILE A 34 14.79 4.40 3.97
N VAL A 35 14.75 5.74 4.04
CA VAL A 35 14.15 6.56 2.99
C VAL A 35 14.90 6.39 1.65
N ARG A 36 16.22 6.28 1.68
CA ARG A 36 17.05 6.07 0.48
C ARG A 36 16.81 4.71 -0.16
N GLU A 37 16.64 3.66 0.64
CA GLU A 37 16.32 2.33 0.14
C GLU A 37 14.89 2.24 -0.39
N TRP A 38 13.96 2.95 0.22
CA TRP A 38 12.57 3.03 -0.24
C TRP A 38 12.44 3.69 -1.62
N TYR A 39 13.15 4.82 -1.85
CA TYR A 39 13.05 5.57 -3.11
C TYR A 39 14.10 5.17 -4.17
N GLY A 40 15.08 4.36 -3.82
CA GLY A 40 16.12 3.88 -4.73
C GLY A 40 17.30 4.84 -4.94
N SER A 41 18.37 4.33 -5.52
CA SER A 41 19.65 5.06 -5.70
C SER A 41 19.85 5.71 -7.09
N GLY A 42 18.89 5.54 -8.01
CA GLY A 42 19.02 5.95 -9.41
C GLY A 42 18.44 7.30 -9.82
N PRO A 43 17.33 7.79 -9.23
CA PRO A 43 16.60 8.97 -9.71
C PRO A 43 17.37 10.29 -9.56
N HIS A 44 18.26 10.44 -8.59
CA HIS A 44 18.99 11.67 -8.33
C HIS A 44 19.76 12.21 -9.54
N ARG A 45 20.36 11.33 -10.34
CA ARG A 45 21.11 11.73 -11.56
C ARG A 45 20.20 12.37 -12.60
N LEU A 46 18.99 11.85 -12.75
CA LEU A 46 17.99 12.41 -13.65
C LEU A 46 17.51 13.78 -13.16
N ILE A 47 17.26 13.92 -11.86
CA ILE A 47 16.81 15.19 -11.27
C ILE A 47 17.91 16.25 -11.39
N LEU A 48 19.17 15.91 -11.14
CA LEU A 48 20.30 16.81 -11.34
C LEU A 48 20.48 17.21 -12.81
N ALA A 49 20.16 16.31 -13.75
CA ALA A 49 20.12 16.61 -15.17
C ALA A 49 18.85 17.37 -15.61
N GLY A 50 17.96 17.71 -14.68
CA GLY A 50 16.72 18.43 -14.95
C GLY A 50 15.61 17.58 -15.54
N VAL A 51 15.59 16.29 -15.22
CA VAL A 51 14.51 15.37 -15.60
C VAL A 51 13.89 14.79 -14.33
N MET A 52 12.66 15.18 -14.04
CA MET A 52 11.89 14.64 -12.90
C MET A 52 10.99 13.52 -13.39
N THR A 53 11.14 12.35 -12.77
CA THR A 53 10.27 11.19 -13.00
C THR A 53 9.53 10.89 -11.71
N LEU A 54 8.24 11.20 -11.66
CA LEU A 54 7.39 11.04 -10.47
C LEU A 54 6.08 10.37 -10.89
N ASP A 55 5.66 9.35 -10.17
CA ASP A 55 4.40 8.62 -10.40
C ASP A 55 4.10 8.31 -11.88
N GLY A 56 5.07 7.75 -12.56
CA GLY A 56 4.96 7.40 -13.99
C GLY A 56 4.90 8.58 -14.96
N GLY A 57 4.97 9.82 -14.47
CA GLY A 57 5.09 11.03 -15.27
C GLY A 57 6.54 11.46 -15.46
N ILE A 58 6.85 12.14 -16.55
CA ILE A 58 8.17 12.70 -16.84
C ILE A 58 8.02 14.19 -17.13
N LEU A 59 8.80 15.03 -16.44
CA LEU A 59 8.91 16.47 -16.68
C LEU A 59 10.37 16.83 -16.93
N ARG A 60 10.64 17.47 -18.06
CA ARG A 60 11.99 17.94 -18.45
C ARG A 60 12.08 19.45 -18.24
N ILE A 61 12.90 19.86 -17.30
CA ILE A 61 13.06 21.26 -16.88
C ILE A 61 14.46 21.81 -17.16
N GLY A 62 15.43 20.93 -17.46
CA GLY A 62 16.85 21.29 -17.49
C GLY A 62 17.47 21.40 -16.09
N PRO A 63 18.80 21.43 -15.98
CA PRO A 63 19.54 21.36 -14.70
C PRO A 63 19.17 22.45 -13.71
N ASP A 64 18.88 23.67 -14.19
CA ASP A 64 18.53 24.81 -13.35
C ASP A 64 17.06 25.24 -13.45
N GLY A 65 16.22 24.44 -14.15
CA GLY A 65 14.82 24.78 -14.37
C GLY A 65 13.95 24.65 -13.12
N ASP A 66 12.82 25.37 -13.14
CA ASP A 66 11.82 25.38 -12.06
C ASP A 66 10.61 24.52 -12.45
N PRO A 67 10.35 23.39 -11.76
CA PRO A 67 9.20 22.55 -12.05
C PRO A 67 7.87 23.15 -11.59
N PHE A 68 7.90 24.19 -10.79
CA PHE A 68 6.71 24.84 -10.23
C PHE A 68 6.14 25.96 -11.12
N ASP A 69 6.92 26.42 -12.09
CA ASP A 69 6.49 27.36 -13.13
C ASP A 69 5.92 26.66 -14.37
N ILE A 70 5.97 25.33 -14.42
CA ILE A 70 5.55 24.54 -15.58
C ILE A 70 4.35 23.68 -15.21
N ALA A 71 3.39 23.53 -16.11
CA ALA A 71 2.25 22.65 -15.90
C ALA A 71 2.70 21.20 -15.72
N SER A 72 2.29 20.58 -14.60
CA SER A 72 2.59 19.18 -14.32
C SER A 72 1.93 18.25 -15.34
N PRO A 73 2.59 17.15 -15.75
CA PRO A 73 2.05 16.20 -16.74
C PRO A 73 0.72 15.56 -16.33
N SER A 74 0.52 15.40 -15.02
CA SER A 74 -0.70 14.82 -14.45
C SER A 74 -0.95 15.33 -13.04
N ARG A 75 -2.17 15.13 -12.51
CA ARG A 75 -2.47 15.44 -11.11
C ARG A 75 -1.60 14.61 -10.15
N ARG A 76 -1.34 13.35 -10.48
CA ARG A 76 -0.47 12.45 -9.69
C ARG A 76 0.94 13.00 -9.60
N PHE A 77 1.54 13.33 -10.74
CA PHE A 77 2.85 13.97 -10.78
C PHE A 77 2.86 15.23 -9.90
N ALA A 78 1.82 16.08 -9.99
CA ALA A 78 1.72 17.27 -9.16
C ALA A 78 1.64 16.93 -7.66
N VAL A 79 0.91 15.89 -7.26
CA VAL A 79 0.86 15.43 -5.86
C VAL A 79 2.24 15.04 -5.36
N SER A 80 2.95 14.16 -6.07
CA SER A 80 4.31 13.73 -5.71
C SER A 80 5.31 14.89 -5.73
N LEU A 81 5.19 15.81 -6.69
CA LEU A 81 6.01 17.02 -6.74
C LEU A 81 5.84 17.87 -5.47
N HIS A 82 4.59 18.05 -5.00
CA HIS A 82 4.27 18.85 -3.81
C HIS A 82 4.43 18.10 -2.48
N ARG A 83 4.46 16.78 -2.50
CA ARG A 83 4.90 15.93 -1.37
C ARG A 83 6.40 16.00 -1.15
N LEU A 84 7.15 16.51 -2.12
CA LEU A 84 8.61 16.48 -2.20
C LEU A 84 9.16 15.05 -2.23
N ASP A 85 8.49 14.12 -2.93
CA ASP A 85 8.93 12.72 -3.04
C ASP A 85 10.32 12.60 -3.72
N TRP A 86 10.74 13.62 -4.44
CA TRP A 86 12.05 13.77 -5.04
C TRP A 86 13.17 14.19 -4.06
N LEU A 87 12.83 14.70 -2.86
CA LEU A 87 13.79 15.27 -1.92
C LEU A 87 14.76 14.24 -1.33
N PRO A 88 14.30 13.04 -0.90
CA PRO A 88 15.21 12.00 -0.43
C PRO A 88 16.28 11.61 -1.45
N ASP A 89 15.89 11.49 -2.72
CA ASP A 89 16.81 11.16 -3.80
C ASP A 89 17.89 12.23 -3.99
N LEU A 90 17.51 13.50 -3.95
CA LEU A 90 18.48 14.59 -4.08
C LEU A 90 19.46 14.66 -2.91
N VAL A 91 18.97 14.58 -1.67
CA VAL A 91 19.90 14.63 -0.51
C VAL A 91 20.81 13.40 -0.46
N ALA A 92 20.39 12.26 -1.05
CA ALA A 92 21.23 11.09 -1.21
C ALA A 92 22.40 11.31 -2.19
N ALA A 93 22.30 12.28 -3.09
CA ALA A 93 23.38 12.67 -4.00
C ALA A 93 24.49 13.52 -3.34
N GLY A 94 24.41 13.76 -2.05
CA GLY A 94 25.38 14.58 -1.30
C GLY A 94 25.21 16.07 -1.53
N SER A 95 26.34 16.85 -1.46
CA SER A 95 26.33 18.30 -1.47
C SER A 95 25.65 18.90 -2.69
N ASP A 96 25.91 18.40 -3.89
CA ASP A 96 25.29 18.91 -5.12
C ASP A 96 23.77 18.72 -5.11
N GLY A 97 23.31 17.55 -4.65
CA GLY A 97 21.90 17.26 -4.49
C GLY A 97 21.24 18.15 -3.43
N ALA A 98 21.86 18.34 -2.28
CA ALA A 98 21.35 19.21 -1.22
C ALA A 98 21.25 20.68 -1.68
N ARG A 99 22.25 21.19 -2.43
CA ARG A 99 22.20 22.54 -3.03
C ARG A 99 21.09 22.67 -4.06
N ARG A 100 20.89 21.66 -4.91
CA ARG A 100 19.78 21.64 -5.86
C ARG A 100 18.44 21.60 -5.15
N ALA A 101 18.32 20.81 -4.09
CA ALA A 101 17.12 20.74 -3.27
C ALA A 101 16.78 22.10 -2.61
N LEU A 102 17.75 22.81 -2.07
CA LEU A 102 17.54 24.15 -1.50
C LEU A 102 16.98 25.13 -2.53
N ARG A 103 17.51 25.15 -3.76
CA ARG A 103 16.96 25.97 -4.85
C ARG A 103 15.51 25.59 -5.18
N LEU A 104 15.22 24.32 -5.34
CA LEU A 104 13.87 23.85 -5.62
C LEU A 104 12.88 24.15 -4.48
N LEU A 105 13.33 24.12 -3.22
CA LEU A 105 12.52 24.51 -2.07
C LEU A 105 12.24 26.02 -2.05
N ASP A 106 13.20 26.85 -2.48
CA ASP A 106 12.97 28.28 -2.64
C ASP A 106 11.99 28.60 -3.77
N ASP A 107 12.11 27.93 -4.92
CA ASP A 107 11.17 27.99 -6.03
C ASP A 107 9.75 27.59 -5.57
N TRP A 108 9.64 26.46 -4.84
CA TRP A 108 8.37 26.02 -4.27
C TRP A 108 7.77 27.07 -3.33
N ARG A 109 8.59 27.64 -2.43
CA ARG A 109 8.16 28.64 -1.45
C ARG A 109 7.65 29.91 -2.11
N ARG A 110 8.31 30.36 -3.15
CA ARG A 110 7.94 31.53 -3.95
C ARG A 110 6.53 31.41 -4.51
N VAL A 111 6.14 30.23 -5.01
CA VAL A 111 4.85 30.01 -5.65
C VAL A 111 3.79 29.46 -4.66
N PHE A 112 4.15 28.49 -3.84
CA PHE A 112 3.23 27.69 -3.02
C PHE A 112 3.42 27.85 -1.50
N GLY A 113 4.31 28.72 -1.06
CA GLY A 113 4.58 28.97 0.36
C GLY A 113 3.39 29.56 1.13
N LYS A 114 2.38 30.13 0.43
CA LYS A 114 1.10 30.52 1.02
C LYS A 114 0.08 29.40 0.92
N TRP A 115 -0.84 29.34 1.87
CA TRP A 115 -1.89 28.33 1.89
C TRP A 115 -2.71 28.34 0.60
N ASN A 116 -2.94 27.16 0.05
CA ASN A 116 -3.86 26.90 -1.05
C ASN A 116 -4.46 25.50 -0.92
N GLY A 117 -5.62 25.27 -1.54
CA GLY A 117 -6.39 24.03 -1.35
C GLY A 117 -5.76 22.77 -1.94
N PHE A 118 -4.72 22.87 -2.77
CA PHE A 118 -4.06 21.73 -3.38
C PHE A 118 -2.75 21.38 -2.65
N SER A 119 -1.73 22.22 -2.74
CA SER A 119 -0.41 21.90 -2.17
C SER A 119 -0.40 21.86 -0.64
N TRP A 120 -1.40 22.45 0.03
CA TRP A 120 -1.61 22.41 1.47
C TRP A 120 -2.70 21.41 1.90
N SER A 121 -3.20 20.58 0.98
CA SER A 121 -4.08 19.47 1.35
C SER A 121 -3.37 18.50 2.30
N PRO A 122 -4.09 17.80 3.19
CA PRO A 122 -3.49 16.81 4.09
C PRO A 122 -2.64 15.77 3.36
N GLU A 123 -3.06 15.37 2.17
CA GLU A 123 -2.38 14.42 1.28
C GLU A 123 -0.97 14.88 0.87
N CYS A 124 -0.81 16.15 0.52
CA CYS A 124 0.49 16.70 0.12
C CYS A 124 1.33 17.13 1.34
N LEU A 125 0.68 17.76 2.31
CA LEU A 125 1.35 18.42 3.42
C LEU A 125 2.05 17.42 4.36
N GLU A 126 1.40 16.30 4.65
CA GLU A 126 1.92 15.29 5.57
C GLU A 126 3.25 14.73 5.07
N ARG A 127 3.30 14.24 3.83
CA ARG A 127 4.55 13.72 3.25
C ARG A 127 5.61 14.81 3.08
N ARG A 128 5.21 16.01 2.67
CA ARG A 128 6.15 17.13 2.56
C ARG A 128 6.82 17.47 3.88
N VAL A 129 6.06 17.55 4.97
CA VAL A 129 6.64 17.81 6.30
C VAL A 129 7.56 16.69 6.74
N PHE A 130 7.17 15.44 6.50
CA PHE A 130 8.00 14.27 6.77
C PHE A 130 9.34 14.36 6.01
N HIS A 131 9.31 14.55 4.69
CA HIS A 131 10.51 14.63 3.86
C HIS A 131 11.40 15.82 4.22
N LEU A 132 10.81 17.00 4.48
CA LEU A 132 11.56 18.17 4.94
C LEU A 132 12.28 17.92 6.26
N ALA A 133 11.61 17.30 7.22
CA ALA A 133 12.18 16.99 8.51
C ALA A 133 13.33 15.97 8.39
N CYS A 134 13.14 14.91 7.61
CA CYS A 134 14.18 13.89 7.36
C CYS A 134 15.40 14.46 6.61
N ALA A 135 15.19 15.40 5.68
CA ALA A 135 16.25 16.04 4.92
C ALA A 135 16.96 17.19 5.66
N ALA A 136 16.39 17.66 6.78
CA ALA A 136 16.79 18.93 7.43
C ALA A 136 18.29 19.04 7.70
N LYS A 137 18.96 17.97 8.15
CA LYS A 137 20.40 17.97 8.44
C LYS A 137 21.24 18.13 7.17
N ALA A 138 20.92 17.37 6.13
CA ALA A 138 21.66 17.43 4.86
C ALA A 138 21.51 18.81 4.21
N LEU A 139 20.29 19.37 4.25
CA LEU A 139 20.02 20.71 3.75
C LEU A 139 20.74 21.78 4.56
N ALA A 140 20.73 21.68 5.90
CA ALA A 140 21.39 22.64 6.78
C ALA A 140 22.93 22.59 6.69
N ALA A 141 23.51 21.46 6.30
CA ALA A 141 24.95 21.35 6.08
C ALA A 141 25.44 22.20 4.89
N GLU A 142 24.57 22.40 3.91
CA GLU A 142 24.90 23.09 2.66
C GLU A 142 24.23 24.47 2.53
N GLY A 143 23.20 24.76 3.32
CA GLY A 143 22.44 26.02 3.26
C GLY A 143 23.15 27.19 3.91
N SER A 144 22.90 28.40 3.43
CA SER A 144 23.20 29.66 4.09
C SER A 144 22.31 29.86 5.34
N ASP A 145 22.69 30.78 6.22
CA ASP A 145 21.92 31.11 7.42
C ASP A 145 20.47 31.55 7.08
N ALA A 146 20.28 32.25 5.96
CA ALA A 146 18.95 32.64 5.49
C ALA A 146 18.12 31.43 5.04
N GLU A 147 18.69 30.54 4.22
CA GLU A 147 18.01 29.32 3.77
C GLU A 147 17.66 28.38 4.93
N ILE A 148 18.54 28.29 5.94
CA ILE A 148 18.28 27.51 7.17
C ILE A 148 17.14 28.14 7.98
N ALA A 149 17.10 29.46 8.09
CA ALA A 149 16.01 30.16 8.76
C ALA A 149 14.67 29.94 8.07
N ASP A 150 14.64 30.02 6.76
CA ASP A 150 13.45 29.76 5.93
C ASP A 150 12.99 28.31 6.04
N LEU A 151 13.91 27.35 5.95
CA LEU A 151 13.62 25.92 6.12
C LEU A 151 13.01 25.64 7.50
N THR A 152 13.57 26.26 8.54
CA THR A 152 13.09 26.14 9.92
C THR A 152 11.66 26.67 10.06
N LEU A 153 11.41 27.85 9.47
CA LEU A 153 10.08 28.46 9.49
C LEU A 153 9.05 27.61 8.75
N ASP A 154 9.44 27.06 7.60
CA ASP A 154 8.57 26.17 6.81
C ASP A 154 8.21 24.91 7.59
N ILE A 155 9.18 24.21 8.19
CA ILE A 155 8.94 23.02 9.00
C ILE A 155 8.04 23.37 10.20
N ALA A 156 8.33 24.47 10.92
CA ALA A 156 7.56 24.87 12.08
C ALA A 156 6.11 25.24 11.73
N ARG A 157 5.90 25.99 10.64
CA ARG A 157 4.59 26.45 10.19
C ARG A 157 3.76 25.29 9.66
N GLN A 158 4.34 24.46 8.79
CA GLN A 158 3.65 23.35 8.18
C GLN A 158 3.38 22.22 9.19
N GLY A 159 4.35 21.91 10.07
CA GLY A 159 4.17 20.92 11.13
C GLY A 159 3.06 21.32 12.12
N ARG A 160 2.99 22.63 12.49
CA ARG A 160 1.88 23.12 13.31
C ARG A 160 0.53 22.99 12.59
N HIS A 161 0.50 23.29 11.29
CA HIS A 161 -0.72 23.17 10.51
C HIS A 161 -1.21 21.73 10.45
N LEU A 162 -0.32 20.73 10.36
CA LEU A 162 -0.67 19.30 10.41
C LEU A 162 -1.44 18.90 11.68
N VAL A 163 -1.13 19.51 12.82
CA VAL A 163 -1.84 19.24 14.08
C VAL A 163 -3.22 19.91 14.10
N GLU A 164 -3.36 21.04 13.43
CA GLU A 164 -4.59 21.86 13.43
C GLU A 164 -5.61 21.41 12.38
N ILE A 165 -5.16 20.79 11.27
CA ILE A 165 -6.04 20.37 10.17
C ILE A 165 -6.34 18.88 10.18
N GLY A 166 -7.49 18.58 9.62
CA GLY A 166 -7.88 17.25 9.21
C GLY A 166 -8.58 16.44 10.28
N LYS A 167 -9.78 16.03 9.95
CA LYS A 167 -10.59 15.12 10.76
C LYS A 167 -10.72 13.73 10.14
N SER A 168 -10.09 13.50 8.96
CA SER A 168 -10.10 12.17 8.35
C SER A 168 -9.33 11.18 9.22
N PRO A 169 -9.93 10.10 9.67
CA PRO A 169 -9.23 9.09 10.47
C PRO A 169 -8.19 8.33 9.66
N GLU A 170 -8.34 8.25 8.35
CA GLU A 170 -7.50 7.43 7.45
C GLU A 170 -6.00 7.78 7.53
N ARG A 171 -5.67 9.06 7.56
CA ARG A 171 -4.27 9.53 7.61
C ARG A 171 -3.96 10.33 8.88
N ALA A 172 -4.74 10.14 9.93
CA ALA A 172 -4.55 10.88 11.18
C ALA A 172 -3.27 10.46 11.90
N LEU A 173 -2.90 9.18 11.80
CA LEU A 173 -1.70 8.63 12.41
C LEU A 173 -0.45 9.15 11.70
N GLU A 174 -0.40 9.11 10.37
CA GLU A 174 0.73 9.58 9.57
C GLU A 174 0.96 11.09 9.76
N ARG A 175 -0.13 11.87 9.85
CA ARG A 175 -0.02 13.31 10.20
C ARG A 175 0.57 13.52 11.58
N ALA A 176 0.19 12.69 12.56
CA ALA A 176 0.73 12.77 13.92
C ALA A 176 2.23 12.41 13.93
N VAL A 177 2.62 11.39 13.18
CA VAL A 177 4.01 10.98 12.99
C VAL A 177 4.82 12.12 12.36
N ALA A 178 4.40 12.63 11.21
CA ALA A 178 5.10 13.71 10.52
C ALA A 178 5.24 14.98 11.38
N ALA A 179 4.19 15.35 12.13
CA ALA A 179 4.24 16.49 13.05
C ALA A 179 5.23 16.26 14.21
N THR A 180 5.28 15.03 14.75
CA THR A 180 6.22 14.68 15.82
C THR A 180 7.66 14.76 15.33
N ILE A 181 7.96 14.18 14.17
CA ILE A 181 9.28 14.21 13.54
C ILE A 181 9.70 15.67 13.25
N ALA A 182 8.77 16.50 12.72
CA ALA A 182 9.01 17.92 12.55
C ALA A 182 9.36 18.61 13.88
N GLY A 183 8.68 18.26 14.96
CA GLY A 183 9.01 18.74 16.31
C GLY A 183 10.41 18.33 16.76
N CYS A 184 10.85 17.12 16.41
CA CYS A 184 12.18 16.60 16.77
C CYS A 184 13.32 17.39 16.12
N VAL A 185 13.15 17.93 14.92
CA VAL A 185 14.17 18.72 14.23
C VAL A 185 14.16 20.20 14.61
N LEU A 186 13.13 20.66 15.30
CA LEU A 186 13.01 22.05 15.74
C LEU A 186 13.53 22.24 17.17
N ALA A 187 14.24 23.35 17.39
CA ALA A 187 14.76 23.70 18.70
C ALA A 187 13.74 24.43 19.59
N GLY A 188 13.94 24.31 20.90
CA GLY A 188 13.23 25.09 21.90
C GLY A 188 11.75 24.74 22.08
N LYS A 189 10.99 25.64 22.73
CA LYS A 189 9.58 25.41 23.08
C LYS A 189 8.66 25.06 21.90
N PRO A 190 8.80 25.64 20.70
CA PRO A 190 7.96 25.26 19.56
C PRO A 190 8.12 23.80 19.16
N GLY A 191 9.36 23.29 19.13
CA GLY A 191 9.63 21.87 18.84
C GLY A 191 9.04 20.96 19.90
N GLU A 192 9.29 21.23 21.19
CA GLU A 192 8.75 20.43 22.29
C GLU A 192 7.20 20.39 22.27
N LYS A 193 6.57 21.54 22.04
CA LYS A 193 5.10 21.60 21.92
C LYS A 193 4.58 20.74 20.77
N LEU A 194 5.28 20.74 19.64
CA LEU A 194 4.87 19.98 18.46
C LEU A 194 5.04 18.47 18.69
N ILE A 195 6.13 18.05 19.36
CA ILE A 195 6.33 16.66 19.79
C ILE A 195 5.18 16.21 20.69
N ASP A 196 4.88 16.98 21.75
CA ASP A 196 3.83 16.60 22.72
C ASP A 196 2.45 16.52 22.07
N GLN A 197 2.13 17.45 21.16
CA GLN A 197 0.85 17.43 20.42
C GLN A 197 0.79 16.25 19.44
N GLY A 198 1.88 15.96 18.72
CA GLY A 198 1.99 14.85 17.80
C GLY A 198 1.87 13.50 18.52
N LEU A 199 2.62 13.30 19.62
CA LEU A 199 2.52 12.07 20.43
C LEU A 199 1.13 11.88 21.05
N LYS A 200 0.46 12.96 21.47
CA LYS A 200 -0.93 12.88 21.94
C LYS A 200 -1.90 12.46 20.83
N ALA A 201 -1.69 12.93 19.61
CA ALA A 201 -2.48 12.50 18.45
C ALA A 201 -2.15 11.05 18.06
N PHE A 202 -0.87 10.70 18.05
CA PHE A 202 -0.38 9.34 17.82
C PHE A 202 -1.06 8.33 18.74
N ALA A 203 -1.03 8.56 20.05
CA ALA A 203 -1.64 7.66 21.05
C ALA A 203 -3.14 7.43 20.84
N ARG A 204 -3.84 8.38 20.21
CA ARG A 204 -5.29 8.23 19.91
C ARG A 204 -5.57 7.38 18.68
N HIS A 205 -4.63 7.29 17.76
CA HIS A 205 -4.88 6.69 16.45
C HIS A 205 -4.12 5.38 16.21
N ILE A 206 -3.04 5.11 16.95
CA ILE A 206 -2.18 3.95 16.68
C ILE A 206 -2.95 2.62 16.76
N ASP A 207 -3.74 2.40 17.81
CA ASP A 207 -4.50 1.15 17.99
C ASP A 207 -5.73 1.06 17.07
N LEU A 208 -6.12 2.17 16.42
CA LEU A 208 -7.17 2.17 15.40
C LEU A 208 -6.62 1.79 14.02
N MET A 209 -5.34 2.09 13.76
CA MET A 209 -4.73 1.89 12.45
C MET A 209 -3.90 0.61 12.37
N VAL A 210 -3.30 0.16 13.48
CA VAL A 210 -2.54 -1.10 13.56
C VAL A 210 -3.36 -2.13 14.32
N LEU A 211 -3.86 -3.12 13.61
CA LEU A 211 -4.69 -4.18 14.16
C LEU A 211 -3.89 -5.11 15.08
N ALA A 212 -4.57 -5.96 15.85
CA ALA A 212 -3.91 -6.83 16.83
C ALA A 212 -2.94 -7.85 16.20
N ASP A 213 -3.19 -8.25 14.94
CA ASP A 213 -2.32 -9.12 14.15
C ASP A 213 -1.25 -8.35 13.34
N GLY A 214 -1.17 -7.04 13.52
CA GLY A 214 -0.23 -6.16 12.84
C GLY A 214 -0.66 -5.69 11.45
N GLY A 215 -1.81 -6.14 10.94
CA GLY A 215 -2.33 -5.62 9.69
C GLY A 215 -2.77 -4.16 9.81
N HIS A 216 -2.69 -3.42 8.72
CA HIS A 216 -3.19 -2.04 8.65
C HIS A 216 -4.73 -2.02 8.57
N ALA A 217 -5.39 -1.02 9.16
CA ALA A 217 -6.86 -0.93 9.20
C ALA A 217 -7.51 -0.80 7.81
N THR A 218 -6.79 -0.32 6.80
CA THR A 218 -7.23 -0.35 5.39
C THR A 218 -7.15 -1.72 4.76
N ARG A 219 -6.58 -2.71 5.45
CA ARG A 219 -6.28 -4.05 4.97
C ARG A 219 -5.30 -4.10 3.78
N SER A 220 -4.63 -2.99 3.46
CA SER A 220 -3.55 -2.94 2.48
C SER A 220 -2.22 -3.35 3.11
N PRO A 221 -1.56 -4.41 2.63
CA PRO A 221 -0.22 -4.76 3.09
C PRO A 221 0.81 -3.66 2.83
N GLU A 222 0.72 -2.98 1.68
CA GLU A 222 1.59 -1.85 1.32
C GLU A 222 1.47 -0.70 2.32
N ALA A 223 0.23 -0.28 2.66
CA ALA A 223 0.01 0.75 3.67
C ALA A 223 0.59 0.36 5.05
N GLY A 224 0.60 -0.94 5.36
CA GLY A 224 1.26 -1.46 6.57
C GLY A 224 2.78 -1.27 6.54
N VAL A 225 3.43 -1.57 5.42
CA VAL A 225 4.88 -1.41 5.24
C VAL A 225 5.27 0.08 5.22
N GLU A 226 4.50 0.92 4.54
CA GLU A 226 4.72 2.38 4.56
C GLU A 226 4.64 2.93 5.99
N LEU A 227 3.61 2.52 6.74
CA LEU A 227 3.47 2.92 8.14
C LEU A 227 4.64 2.40 8.99
N LEU A 228 5.12 1.16 8.76
CA LEU A 228 6.30 0.63 9.46
C LEU A 228 7.52 1.53 9.27
N PHE A 229 7.82 1.98 8.04
CA PHE A 229 8.91 2.93 7.79
C PHE A 229 8.72 4.25 8.54
N ASP A 230 7.49 4.78 8.53
CA ASP A 230 7.19 6.01 9.23
C ASP A 230 7.41 5.88 10.75
N LEU A 231 7.02 4.73 11.33
CA LEU A 231 7.18 4.47 12.76
C LEU A 231 8.63 4.22 13.16
N LEU A 232 9.41 3.51 12.35
CA LEU A 232 10.85 3.34 12.55
C LEU A 232 11.57 4.70 12.51
N THR A 233 11.20 5.56 11.57
CA THR A 233 11.73 6.92 11.48
C THR A 233 11.34 7.76 12.70
N LEU A 234 10.11 7.61 13.21
CA LEU A 234 9.66 8.29 14.42
C LEU A 234 10.43 7.84 15.66
N ASP A 235 10.66 6.54 15.79
CA ASP A 235 11.41 5.94 16.91
C ASP A 235 12.85 6.48 16.95
N ASP A 236 13.53 6.44 15.80
CA ASP A 236 14.86 7.02 15.65
C ASP A 236 14.88 8.53 15.96
N ALA A 237 13.86 9.25 15.50
CA ALA A 237 13.70 10.68 15.77
C ALA A 237 13.63 11.01 17.26
N LEU A 238 12.81 10.28 17.97
CA LEU A 238 12.64 10.44 19.40
C LEU A 238 13.93 10.09 20.14
N GLY A 239 14.59 8.99 19.76
CA GLY A 239 15.88 8.56 20.31
C GLY A 239 16.96 9.62 20.13
N GLN A 240 17.13 10.17 18.93
CA GLN A 240 18.09 11.24 18.66
C GLN A 240 17.76 12.54 19.40
N ARG A 241 16.48 12.80 19.66
CA ARG A 241 16.03 13.93 20.48
C ARG A 241 16.26 13.72 21.98
N GLY A 242 16.58 12.49 22.41
CA GLY A 242 16.67 12.13 23.83
C GLY A 242 15.29 12.04 24.49
N ARG A 243 14.24 11.79 23.72
CA ARG A 243 12.86 11.55 24.18
C ARG A 243 12.60 10.06 24.18
N PRO A 244 12.02 9.50 25.25
CA PRO A 244 11.64 8.08 25.25
C PRO A 244 10.53 7.81 24.27
N SER A 245 10.65 6.74 23.52
CA SER A 245 9.60 6.23 22.66
C SER A 245 8.43 5.69 23.49
N PRO A 246 7.18 6.01 23.13
CA PRO A 246 6.03 5.39 23.78
C PRO A 246 6.01 3.88 23.58
N GLU A 247 5.61 3.11 24.59
CA GLU A 247 5.47 1.65 24.46
C GLU A 247 4.52 1.22 23.33
N SER A 248 3.49 2.03 23.05
CA SER A 248 2.58 1.80 21.93
C SER A 248 3.28 1.90 20.55
N LEU A 249 4.35 2.70 20.44
CA LEU A 249 5.16 2.79 19.22
C LEU A 249 5.95 1.49 19.00
N SER A 250 6.69 1.04 20.01
CA SER A 250 7.46 -0.22 19.92
C SER A 250 6.56 -1.41 19.61
N ARG A 251 5.42 -1.54 20.32
CA ARG A 251 4.43 -2.59 20.02
C ARG A 251 3.88 -2.53 18.60
N ALA A 252 3.66 -1.33 18.06
CA ALA A 252 3.16 -1.19 16.71
C ALA A 252 4.22 -1.58 15.67
N ILE A 253 5.47 -1.22 15.87
CA ILE A 253 6.61 -1.64 15.05
C ILE A 253 6.70 -3.17 15.04
N ASP A 254 6.68 -3.83 16.20
CA ASP A 254 6.74 -5.30 16.29
C ASP A 254 5.59 -5.99 15.56
N ARG A 255 4.37 -5.47 15.72
CA ARG A 255 3.17 -6.00 15.03
C ARG A 255 3.24 -5.82 13.52
N LEU A 256 3.58 -4.62 13.05
CA LEU A 256 3.73 -4.33 11.62
C LEU A 256 4.85 -5.14 10.98
N SER A 257 5.99 -5.32 11.67
CA SER A 257 7.08 -6.19 11.21
C SER A 257 6.61 -7.64 11.06
N THR A 258 5.82 -8.14 12.03
CA THR A 258 5.22 -9.47 11.97
C THR A 258 4.26 -9.61 10.78
N ALA A 259 3.38 -8.61 10.57
CA ALA A 259 2.47 -8.60 9.44
C ALA A 259 3.22 -8.46 8.09
N THR A 260 4.26 -7.66 8.03
CA THR A 260 5.12 -7.53 6.83
C THR A 260 5.69 -8.88 6.43
N ARG A 261 6.20 -9.68 7.38
CA ARG A 261 6.65 -11.06 7.12
C ARG A 261 5.51 -11.98 6.68
N PHE A 262 4.33 -11.84 7.29
CA PHE A 262 3.16 -12.62 6.88
C PHE A 262 2.77 -12.34 5.43
N PHE A 263 2.77 -11.07 4.99
CA PHE A 263 2.40 -10.68 3.64
C PHE A 263 3.53 -10.83 2.62
N THR A 264 4.77 -11.06 3.04
CA THR A 264 5.87 -11.39 2.14
C THR A 264 5.72 -12.83 1.66
N LEU A 265 5.71 -13.03 0.36
CA LEU A 265 5.56 -14.34 -0.28
C LEU A 265 6.93 -14.93 -0.63
N GLY A 266 6.95 -16.20 -1.04
CA GLY A 266 8.16 -16.97 -1.31
C GLY A 266 9.03 -16.43 -2.44
N ASP A 267 8.52 -15.52 -3.26
CA ASP A 267 9.27 -14.75 -4.26
C ASP A 267 9.96 -13.51 -3.69
N GLY A 268 9.76 -13.23 -2.39
CA GLY A 268 10.31 -12.09 -1.67
C GLY A 268 9.53 -10.79 -1.83
N HIS A 269 8.47 -10.76 -2.63
CA HIS A 269 7.62 -9.56 -2.80
C HIS A 269 6.42 -9.59 -1.87
N LEU A 270 5.89 -8.41 -1.59
CA LEU A 270 4.69 -8.24 -0.79
C LEU A 270 3.43 -8.67 -1.58
N ALA A 271 2.47 -9.27 -0.90
CA ALA A 271 1.14 -9.51 -1.46
C ALA A 271 0.39 -8.17 -1.65
N ALA A 272 -0.32 -8.03 -2.77
CA ALA A 272 -1.01 -6.80 -3.15
C ALA A 272 -2.53 -6.93 -3.00
N PHE A 273 -3.09 -6.33 -1.93
CA PHE A 273 -4.52 -6.30 -1.64
C PHE A 273 -4.95 -4.89 -1.25
N HIS A 274 -6.23 -4.55 -1.50
CA HIS A 274 -6.89 -3.33 -1.04
C HIS A 274 -6.10 -2.04 -1.33
N GLY A 275 -5.70 -1.88 -2.58
CA GLY A 275 -5.01 -0.67 -3.05
C GLY A 275 -3.51 -0.69 -2.86
N GLY A 276 -2.94 -1.88 -2.72
CA GLY A 276 -1.50 -2.08 -2.74
C GLY A 276 -0.99 -2.63 -4.06
N GLU A 277 0.30 -2.47 -4.25
CA GLU A 277 1.10 -3.07 -5.31
C GLU A 277 2.11 -4.07 -4.69
N ALA A 278 2.75 -4.88 -5.50
CA ALA A 278 3.79 -5.79 -5.04
C ALA A 278 5.09 -5.01 -4.77
N ILE A 279 5.41 -4.83 -3.50
CA ILE A 279 6.63 -4.12 -3.08
C ILE A 279 7.87 -5.00 -3.34
N ALA A 280 8.94 -4.38 -3.82
CA ALA A 280 10.20 -5.05 -4.13
C ALA A 280 10.89 -5.63 -2.87
N PRO A 281 11.60 -6.78 -2.99
CA PRO A 281 12.28 -7.43 -1.87
C PRO A 281 13.25 -6.55 -1.10
N ALA A 282 13.95 -5.64 -1.77
CA ALA A 282 14.90 -4.72 -1.12
C ALA A 282 14.21 -3.79 -0.12
N HIS A 283 13.02 -3.29 -0.45
CA HIS A 283 12.24 -2.43 0.45
C HIS A 283 11.76 -3.21 1.68
N ILE A 284 11.30 -4.45 1.48
CA ILE A 284 10.88 -5.32 2.59
C ILE A 284 12.06 -5.64 3.50
N ALA A 285 13.23 -5.96 2.92
CA ALA A 285 14.45 -6.21 3.67
C ALA A 285 14.87 -4.99 4.50
N ALA A 286 14.79 -3.78 3.93
CA ALA A 286 15.05 -2.53 4.64
C ALA A 286 14.07 -2.30 5.80
N ALA A 287 12.76 -2.54 5.58
CA ALA A 287 11.74 -2.42 6.63
C ALA A 287 11.97 -3.40 7.79
N LEU A 288 12.50 -4.59 7.51
CA LEU A 288 12.73 -5.66 8.48
C LEU A 288 14.15 -5.69 9.07
N ALA A 289 15.06 -4.81 8.61
CA ALA A 289 16.45 -4.78 9.08
C ALA A 289 16.59 -4.43 10.58
N HIS A 290 15.55 -3.83 11.16
CA HIS A 290 15.50 -3.44 12.58
C HIS A 290 14.80 -4.47 13.47
N ASP A 291 14.33 -5.57 12.91
CA ASP A 291 13.64 -6.60 13.67
C ASP A 291 14.55 -7.79 13.97
N ASP A 292 15.09 -7.82 15.20
CA ASP A 292 15.93 -8.90 15.72
C ASP A 292 15.13 -10.17 16.07
N ALA A 293 13.81 -10.06 16.15
CA ALA A 293 12.91 -11.18 16.41
C ALA A 293 12.79 -12.05 15.16
N GLY A 294 13.58 -13.07 15.00
CA GLY A 294 13.55 -13.98 13.86
C GLY A 294 12.14 -14.39 13.37
N PRO A 295 12.00 -14.95 12.17
CA PRO A 295 10.72 -15.21 11.54
C PRO A 295 9.86 -16.13 12.40
N ARG A 296 8.68 -15.66 12.81
CA ARG A 296 7.61 -16.50 13.33
C ARG A 296 6.65 -16.77 12.18
N PRO A 297 6.56 -17.99 11.65
CA PRO A 297 5.63 -18.29 10.58
C PRO A 297 4.19 -18.13 11.11
N LEU A 298 3.49 -17.13 10.65
CA LEU A 298 2.06 -16.98 10.86
C LEU A 298 1.34 -17.52 9.63
N ASN A 299 0.31 -18.35 9.86
CA ASN A 299 -0.54 -18.89 8.83
C ASN A 299 -1.88 -18.15 8.73
N ALA A 300 -2.18 -17.27 9.67
CA ALA A 300 -3.41 -16.51 9.73
C ALA A 300 -3.18 -15.11 10.29
N ALA A 301 -3.90 -14.14 9.73
CA ALA A 301 -4.04 -12.78 10.23
C ALA A 301 -5.54 -12.47 10.44
N PRO A 302 -6.13 -12.94 11.55
CA PRO A 302 -7.59 -12.98 11.73
C PRO A 302 -8.23 -11.60 11.88
N HIS A 303 -7.52 -10.61 12.40
CA HIS A 303 -8.04 -9.25 12.57
C HIS A 303 -8.04 -8.47 11.25
N SER A 304 -7.01 -8.65 10.44
CA SER A 304 -6.96 -8.10 9.08
C SER A 304 -7.63 -9.00 8.04
N GLY A 305 -8.03 -10.23 8.43
CA GLY A 305 -8.86 -11.11 7.62
C GLY A 305 -8.09 -11.78 6.48
N TYR A 306 -6.89 -12.32 6.74
CA TYR A 306 -6.11 -13.05 5.76
C TYR A 306 -5.71 -14.44 6.25
N GLN A 307 -5.59 -15.37 5.31
CA GLN A 307 -5.08 -16.72 5.55
C GLN A 307 -3.95 -17.03 4.58
N LYS A 308 -2.91 -17.68 5.07
CA LYS A 308 -1.76 -18.14 4.28
C LYS A 308 -1.65 -19.65 4.40
N MET A 309 -1.55 -20.33 3.27
CA MET A 309 -1.33 -21.78 3.17
C MET A 309 0.03 -22.00 2.53
N VAL A 310 0.88 -22.80 3.15
CA VAL A 310 2.21 -23.15 2.65
C VAL A 310 2.38 -24.66 2.68
N GLY A 311 2.80 -25.22 1.55
CA GLY A 311 3.03 -26.65 1.47
C GLY A 311 3.72 -27.04 0.16
N GLY A 312 4.74 -27.90 0.24
CA GLY A 312 5.55 -28.24 -0.93
C GLY A 312 6.24 -27.02 -1.52
N SER A 313 6.06 -26.80 -2.81
CA SER A 313 6.54 -25.62 -3.52
C SER A 313 5.45 -24.53 -3.69
N LEU A 314 4.28 -24.72 -3.06
CA LEU A 314 3.12 -23.82 -3.15
C LEU A 314 2.98 -22.93 -1.92
N GLU A 315 2.74 -21.67 -2.16
CA GLU A 315 2.35 -20.68 -1.17
C GLU A 315 1.14 -19.90 -1.69
N VAL A 316 0.07 -19.88 -0.90
CA VAL A 316 -1.20 -19.24 -1.23
C VAL A 316 -1.57 -18.26 -0.12
N ILE A 317 -1.89 -17.04 -0.48
CA ILE A 317 -2.52 -16.09 0.43
C ILE A 317 -3.91 -15.74 -0.08
N ALA A 318 -4.89 -15.70 0.82
CA ALA A 318 -6.28 -15.47 0.51
C ALA A 318 -6.87 -14.31 1.32
N ASP A 319 -7.65 -13.46 0.66
CA ASP A 319 -8.48 -12.45 1.33
C ASP A 319 -9.73 -13.14 1.92
N CYS A 320 -9.78 -13.20 3.25
CA CYS A 320 -10.81 -13.87 4.03
C CYS A 320 -11.61 -12.89 4.91
N GLY A 321 -11.51 -11.60 4.68
CA GLY A 321 -12.12 -10.59 5.55
C GLY A 321 -13.11 -9.69 4.83
N ARG A 322 -13.90 -8.96 5.62
CA ARG A 322 -14.76 -7.90 5.09
C ARG A 322 -13.91 -6.75 4.57
N PRO A 323 -14.29 -6.12 3.45
CA PRO A 323 -13.62 -4.89 3.03
C PRO A 323 -13.73 -3.82 4.13
N PRO A 324 -12.73 -2.95 4.29
CA PRO A 324 -12.84 -1.83 5.22
C PRO A 324 -14.00 -0.92 4.83
N ALA A 325 -14.52 -0.14 5.80
CA ALA A 325 -15.69 0.70 5.62
C ALA A 325 -15.38 2.19 5.80
N GLY A 326 -16.24 3.05 5.28
CA GLY A 326 -16.14 4.49 5.42
C GLY A 326 -14.84 5.05 4.81
N SER A 327 -14.21 5.98 5.50
CA SER A 327 -12.97 6.63 5.03
C SER A 327 -11.79 5.67 4.88
N LEU A 328 -11.76 4.55 5.61
CA LEU A 328 -10.73 3.51 5.47
C LEU A 328 -10.85 2.70 4.17
N SER A 329 -12.00 2.82 3.47
CA SER A 329 -12.26 2.09 2.23
C SER A 329 -11.89 2.86 0.96
N VAL A 330 -11.21 4.00 1.05
CA VAL A 330 -10.84 4.81 -0.14
C VAL A 330 -9.96 4.00 -1.10
N SER A 331 -9.07 3.17 -0.57
CA SER A 331 -8.23 2.25 -1.34
C SER A 331 -8.81 0.83 -1.46
N ALA A 332 -9.87 0.51 -0.74
CA ALA A 332 -10.42 -0.84 -0.70
C ALA A 332 -10.94 -1.31 -2.07
N CYS A 333 -10.79 -2.61 -2.32
CA CYS A 333 -11.23 -3.29 -3.52
C CYS A 333 -12.37 -4.25 -3.24
N ALA A 334 -13.30 -4.40 -4.18
CA ALA A 334 -14.42 -5.32 -4.11
C ALA A 334 -14.01 -6.74 -4.56
N GLN A 335 -13.06 -7.32 -3.87
CA GLN A 335 -12.33 -8.52 -4.28
C GLN A 335 -12.33 -9.60 -3.19
N PRO A 336 -13.48 -9.93 -2.57
CA PRO A 336 -13.52 -10.95 -1.52
C PRO A 336 -13.10 -12.31 -2.07
N ALA A 337 -12.45 -13.11 -1.24
CA ALA A 337 -11.87 -14.40 -1.58
C ALA A 337 -10.81 -14.35 -2.72
N ALA A 338 -10.21 -13.19 -2.99
CA ALA A 338 -9.10 -13.09 -3.92
C ALA A 338 -7.89 -13.87 -3.43
N LEU A 339 -7.11 -14.39 -4.39
CA LEU A 339 -5.92 -15.22 -4.14
C LEU A 339 -4.68 -14.60 -4.78
N GLU A 340 -3.54 -14.78 -4.11
CA GLU A 340 -2.23 -14.75 -4.75
C GLU A 340 -1.51 -16.08 -4.52
N ILE A 341 -0.81 -16.60 -5.54
CA ILE A 341 -0.17 -17.91 -5.51
C ILE A 341 1.25 -17.79 -6.05
N VAL A 342 2.20 -18.20 -5.21
CA VAL A 342 3.60 -18.40 -5.59
C VAL A 342 3.87 -19.89 -5.69
N CYS A 343 4.51 -20.28 -6.79
CA CYS A 343 4.86 -21.66 -7.09
C CYS A 343 6.36 -21.74 -7.33
N ALA A 344 7.08 -22.47 -6.50
CA ALA A 344 8.54 -22.64 -6.60
C ALA A 344 9.29 -21.30 -6.79
N LYS A 345 8.91 -20.27 -6.03
CA LYS A 345 9.40 -18.89 -6.07
C LYS A 345 8.97 -18.05 -7.28
N ASP A 346 8.19 -18.58 -8.20
CA ASP A 346 7.55 -17.81 -9.26
C ASP A 346 6.16 -17.35 -8.81
N ARG A 347 5.87 -16.04 -8.81
CA ARG A 347 4.51 -15.54 -8.65
C ARG A 347 3.74 -15.83 -9.92
N LEU A 348 2.87 -16.81 -9.89
CA LEU A 348 2.08 -17.20 -11.06
C LEU A 348 0.73 -16.48 -11.10
N ILE A 349 0.01 -16.47 -9.96
CA ILE A 349 -1.34 -15.92 -9.85
C ILE A 349 -1.30 -14.76 -8.86
N THR A 350 -1.86 -13.64 -9.28
CA THR A 350 -1.93 -12.39 -8.52
C THR A 350 -3.28 -11.72 -8.77
N SER A 351 -3.40 -10.45 -8.42
CA SER A 351 -4.47 -9.56 -8.85
C SER A 351 -3.87 -8.42 -9.68
N CYS A 352 -4.71 -7.59 -10.30
CA CYS A 352 -4.19 -6.45 -11.06
C CYS A 352 -3.36 -5.49 -10.21
N GLY A 353 -3.58 -5.46 -8.90
CA GLY A 353 -3.09 -4.40 -8.05
C GLY A 353 -3.81 -3.08 -8.34
N TRP A 354 -3.72 -2.13 -7.46
CA TRP A 354 -4.21 -0.77 -7.63
C TRP A 354 -3.75 0.08 -6.46
N SER A 355 -3.39 1.30 -6.71
CA SER A 355 -3.16 2.27 -5.64
C SER A 355 -4.00 3.53 -5.88
N PRO A 356 -4.29 4.34 -4.83
CA PRO A 356 -4.97 5.63 -4.98
C PRO A 356 -4.23 6.58 -5.93
N GLU A 357 -2.94 6.43 -6.01
CA GLU A 357 -2.05 7.15 -6.91
C GLU A 357 -2.17 6.66 -8.36
N ALA A 358 -2.57 5.39 -8.58
CA ALA A 358 -2.82 4.84 -9.91
C ALA A 358 -4.03 5.52 -10.56
N ALA A 359 -3.79 6.48 -11.44
CA ALA A 359 -4.78 7.40 -11.98
C ALA A 359 -6.03 6.71 -12.52
N GLY A 360 -7.18 7.19 -12.08
CA GLY A 360 -8.47 7.08 -12.80
C GLY A 360 -9.07 5.69 -12.94
N ALA A 361 -8.37 4.66 -12.51
CA ALA A 361 -8.71 3.29 -12.84
C ALA A 361 -9.51 2.61 -11.72
N HIS A 362 -10.61 3.22 -11.25
CA HIS A 362 -11.51 2.57 -10.29
C HIS A 362 -12.03 1.19 -10.76
N ALA A 363 -11.96 0.88 -12.06
CA ALA A 363 -12.25 -0.43 -12.60
C ALA A 363 -11.35 -1.53 -11.98
N PHE A 364 -10.11 -1.21 -11.62
CA PHE A 364 -9.20 -2.15 -10.96
C PHE A 364 -9.55 -2.44 -9.50
N ARG A 365 -10.52 -1.73 -8.94
CA ARG A 365 -11.09 -2.03 -7.62
C ARG A 365 -12.28 -2.99 -7.67
N LEU A 366 -12.73 -3.38 -8.86
CA LEU A 366 -13.86 -4.28 -9.06
C LEU A 366 -13.41 -5.74 -9.04
N SER A 367 -14.36 -6.67 -8.88
CA SER A 367 -14.09 -8.10 -8.77
C SER A 367 -13.38 -8.68 -10.00
N ASP A 368 -13.62 -8.11 -11.19
CA ASP A 368 -12.98 -8.56 -12.43
C ASP A 368 -11.46 -8.31 -12.50
N ALA A 369 -10.93 -7.47 -11.61
CA ALA A 369 -9.52 -7.15 -11.54
C ALA A 369 -8.75 -8.02 -10.53
N ALA A 370 -9.37 -9.06 -9.98
CA ALA A 370 -8.74 -9.94 -9.01
C ALA A 370 -8.93 -11.42 -9.35
N SER A 371 -8.10 -12.27 -8.76
CA SER A 371 -8.18 -13.71 -8.88
C SER A 371 -9.29 -14.28 -7.96
N THR A 372 -10.54 -13.96 -8.32
CA THR A 372 -11.78 -14.33 -7.61
C THR A 372 -12.91 -14.60 -8.60
N VAL A 373 -14.13 -14.74 -8.08
CA VAL A 373 -15.35 -14.94 -8.89
C VAL A 373 -15.93 -13.61 -9.32
N SER A 374 -16.42 -13.55 -10.56
CA SER A 374 -17.27 -12.48 -11.09
C SER A 374 -18.59 -13.03 -11.61
N VAL A 375 -19.69 -12.27 -11.46
CA VAL A 375 -21.05 -12.69 -11.86
C VAL A 375 -21.69 -11.58 -12.68
N GLY A 376 -22.10 -11.93 -13.91
CA GLY A 376 -22.67 -10.97 -14.87
C GLY A 376 -21.70 -9.82 -15.15
N ASP A 377 -22.25 -8.63 -15.33
CA ASP A 377 -21.52 -7.38 -15.47
C ASP A 377 -21.35 -6.64 -14.11
N GLY A 378 -21.62 -7.35 -13.01
CA GLY A 378 -21.60 -6.81 -11.65
C GLY A 378 -20.27 -6.96 -10.95
N SER A 379 -20.19 -6.38 -9.77
CA SER A 379 -19.06 -6.54 -8.84
C SER A 379 -19.56 -6.75 -7.41
N ALA A 380 -18.78 -7.43 -6.58
CA ALA A 380 -19.09 -7.65 -5.16
C ALA A 380 -18.99 -6.38 -4.30
N GLY A 381 -19.03 -5.23 -4.90
CA GLY A 381 -18.97 -3.89 -4.35
C GLY A 381 -18.50 -2.91 -5.40
N ARG A 382 -18.59 -1.62 -5.13
CA ARG A 382 -18.16 -0.58 -6.06
C ARG A 382 -17.64 0.66 -5.35
N PRO A 383 -16.69 1.39 -5.91
CA PRO A 383 -16.31 2.70 -5.39
C PRO A 383 -17.41 3.73 -5.62
N LEU A 384 -17.58 4.66 -4.68
CA LEU A 384 -18.42 5.84 -4.90
C LEU A 384 -17.91 6.63 -6.10
N SER A 385 -18.85 7.26 -6.83
CA SER A 385 -18.56 8.11 -7.99
C SER A 385 -19.32 9.43 -7.90
N GLY A 386 -19.01 10.36 -8.82
CA GLY A 386 -19.72 11.64 -8.95
C GLY A 386 -19.59 12.55 -7.72
N PHE A 387 -20.68 13.24 -7.38
CA PHE A 387 -20.71 14.21 -6.28
C PHE A 387 -20.40 13.59 -4.91
N ARG A 388 -20.90 12.38 -4.63
CA ARG A 388 -20.63 11.67 -3.37
C ARG A 388 -19.16 11.37 -3.20
N ALA A 389 -18.48 10.92 -4.25
CA ALA A 389 -17.04 10.67 -4.21
C ALA A 389 -16.22 11.96 -4.01
N ARG A 390 -16.69 13.10 -4.55
CA ARG A 390 -16.04 14.40 -4.32
C ARG A 390 -16.16 14.86 -2.87
N ALA A 391 -17.27 14.56 -2.21
CA ALA A 391 -17.55 14.99 -0.84
C ALA A 391 -16.92 14.08 0.22
N LEU A 392 -16.92 12.76 -0.01
CA LEU A 392 -16.56 11.74 0.98
C LEU A 392 -15.26 10.98 0.62
N GLY A 393 -14.78 11.10 -0.60
CA GLY A 393 -13.78 10.22 -1.17
C GLY A 393 -14.44 9.04 -1.93
N ALA A 394 -13.63 8.29 -2.64
CA ALA A 394 -14.08 7.12 -3.42
C ALA A 394 -14.28 5.88 -2.51
N TRP A 395 -15.06 6.01 -1.44
CA TRP A 395 -15.33 4.90 -0.52
C TRP A 395 -15.91 3.69 -1.26
N LEU A 396 -15.54 2.49 -0.82
CA LEU A 396 -16.17 1.27 -1.31
C LEU A 396 -17.56 1.13 -0.66
N VAL A 397 -18.57 0.93 -1.48
CA VAL A 397 -19.96 0.70 -1.04
C VAL A 397 -20.49 -0.59 -1.65
N ASP A 398 -21.58 -1.10 -1.09
CA ASP A 398 -22.23 -2.34 -1.52
C ASP A 398 -21.32 -3.59 -1.44
N GLY A 399 -20.20 -3.50 -0.70
CA GLY A 399 -19.29 -4.60 -0.49
C GLY A 399 -19.87 -5.74 0.34
N ALA A 400 -19.13 -6.84 0.44
CA ALA A 400 -19.49 -7.95 1.30
C ALA A 400 -19.62 -7.51 2.75
N THR A 401 -20.75 -7.83 3.39
CA THR A 401 -21.05 -7.51 4.79
C THR A 401 -20.80 -8.68 5.73
N GLN A 402 -20.86 -9.88 5.18
CA GLN A 402 -20.55 -11.12 5.89
C GLN A 402 -19.46 -11.86 5.10
N VAL A 403 -18.38 -12.15 5.78
CA VAL A 403 -17.28 -12.99 5.27
C VAL A 403 -16.89 -13.91 6.40
N GLU A 404 -16.97 -15.21 6.15
CA GLU A 404 -16.56 -16.24 7.09
C GLU A 404 -15.45 -17.08 6.48
N ALA A 405 -14.43 -17.40 7.27
CA ALA A 405 -13.37 -18.30 6.86
C ALA A 405 -13.18 -19.39 7.92
N LYS A 406 -13.06 -20.63 7.46
CA LYS A 406 -12.77 -21.78 8.31
C LYS A 406 -11.54 -22.50 7.77
N ARG A 407 -10.53 -22.60 8.61
CA ARG A 407 -9.30 -23.33 8.31
C ARG A 407 -9.25 -24.62 9.10
N HIS A 408 -8.79 -25.68 8.45
CA HIS A 408 -8.50 -26.94 9.07
C HIS A 408 -7.16 -27.47 8.55
N ASP A 409 -6.23 -27.70 9.47
CA ASP A 409 -4.91 -28.27 9.17
C ASP A 409 -4.94 -29.74 9.55
N ASP A 410 -4.61 -30.62 8.58
CA ASP A 410 -4.57 -32.07 8.73
C ASP A 410 -3.22 -32.61 8.25
N VAL A 411 -2.93 -33.88 8.57
CA VAL A 411 -1.72 -34.59 8.10
C VAL A 411 -1.64 -34.62 6.56
N GLY A 412 -2.82 -34.66 5.88
CA GLY A 412 -2.90 -34.67 4.42
C GLY A 412 -2.77 -33.31 3.75
N GLY A 413 -2.85 -32.21 4.49
CA GLY A 413 -2.80 -30.87 3.91
C GLY A 413 -3.63 -29.84 4.66
N VAL A 414 -3.82 -28.70 4.02
CA VAL A 414 -4.54 -27.55 4.61
C VAL A 414 -5.82 -27.29 3.86
N TRP A 415 -6.95 -27.29 4.56
CA TRP A 415 -8.23 -26.85 4.06
C TRP A 415 -8.52 -25.40 4.45
N LEU A 416 -9.12 -24.66 3.53
CA LEU A 416 -9.62 -23.31 3.77
C LEU A 416 -10.96 -23.13 3.04
N ASP A 417 -12.02 -22.89 3.81
CA ASP A 417 -13.34 -22.55 3.31
C ASP A 417 -13.59 -21.06 3.55
N ILE A 418 -13.97 -20.33 2.49
CA ILE A 418 -14.30 -18.90 2.54
C ILE A 418 -15.70 -18.71 1.99
N VAL A 419 -16.60 -18.06 2.74
CA VAL A 419 -17.97 -17.77 2.30
C VAL A 419 -18.25 -16.29 2.45
N HIS A 420 -18.87 -15.67 1.45
CA HIS A 420 -19.25 -14.26 1.53
C HIS A 420 -20.53 -13.90 0.77
N ASP A 421 -21.19 -12.83 1.20
CA ASP A 421 -22.45 -12.31 0.69
C ASP A 421 -22.29 -11.20 -0.38
N GLY A 422 -21.12 -11.01 -0.95
CA GLY A 422 -20.84 -9.92 -1.91
C GLY A 422 -21.74 -9.95 -3.17
N TRP A 423 -22.34 -11.10 -3.48
CA TRP A 423 -23.25 -11.27 -4.63
C TRP A 423 -24.74 -11.28 -4.23
N ARG A 424 -25.08 -10.80 -2.99
CA ARG A 424 -26.46 -10.75 -2.50
C ARG A 424 -27.41 -9.95 -3.40
N HIS A 425 -26.89 -8.95 -4.13
CA HIS A 425 -27.67 -8.12 -5.05
C HIS A 425 -28.20 -8.88 -6.29
N VAL A 426 -27.64 -10.06 -6.57
CA VAL A 426 -28.12 -11.00 -7.60
C VAL A 426 -28.69 -12.29 -6.99
N GLY A 427 -28.94 -12.31 -5.67
CA GLY A 427 -29.54 -13.43 -4.96
C GLY A 427 -28.58 -14.59 -4.67
N LEU A 428 -27.27 -14.35 -4.67
CA LEU A 428 -26.25 -15.40 -4.52
C LEU A 428 -25.28 -15.10 -3.39
N THR A 429 -24.79 -16.16 -2.74
CA THR A 429 -23.56 -16.18 -1.94
C THR A 429 -22.48 -16.91 -2.70
N HIS A 430 -21.23 -16.52 -2.50
CA HIS A 430 -20.06 -17.23 -3.03
C HIS A 430 -19.35 -17.98 -1.91
N ALA A 431 -19.03 -19.24 -2.16
CA ALA A 431 -18.16 -20.06 -1.32
C ALA A 431 -16.96 -20.53 -2.14
N ARG A 432 -15.75 -20.28 -1.63
CA ARG A 432 -14.49 -20.81 -2.16
C ARG A 432 -13.91 -21.79 -1.17
N ARG A 433 -13.73 -23.04 -1.60
CA ARG A 433 -13.05 -24.08 -0.84
C ARG A 433 -11.71 -24.35 -1.48
N LEU A 434 -10.65 -24.34 -0.68
CA LEU A 434 -9.29 -24.65 -1.09
C LEU A 434 -8.77 -25.85 -0.30
N PHE A 435 -7.98 -26.68 -0.95
CA PHE A 435 -7.19 -27.73 -0.32
C PHE A 435 -5.78 -27.73 -0.88
N LEU A 436 -4.80 -27.46 -0.02
CA LEU A 436 -3.38 -27.53 -0.34
C LEU A 436 -2.82 -28.86 0.12
N ASP A 437 -2.47 -29.71 -0.82
CA ASP A 437 -1.80 -30.99 -0.63
C ASP A 437 -0.28 -30.80 -0.74
N ALA A 438 0.38 -30.75 0.41
CA ALA A 438 1.82 -30.51 0.47
C ALA A 438 2.65 -31.70 -0.04
N VAL A 439 2.10 -32.92 0.01
CA VAL A 439 2.78 -34.17 -0.40
C VAL A 439 2.81 -34.26 -1.92
N ASN A 440 1.69 -33.93 -2.55
CA ASN A 440 1.55 -34.05 -4.00
C ASN A 440 1.85 -32.75 -4.75
N ASP A 441 2.24 -31.68 -4.03
CA ASP A 441 2.51 -30.35 -4.60
C ASP A 441 1.31 -29.84 -5.43
N GLU A 442 0.12 -29.90 -4.83
CA GLU A 442 -1.14 -29.70 -5.51
C GLU A 442 -2.05 -28.73 -4.73
N LEU A 443 -2.68 -27.79 -5.44
CA LEU A 443 -3.74 -26.95 -4.91
C LEU A 443 -5.05 -27.26 -5.63
N ARG A 444 -6.08 -27.67 -4.88
CA ARG A 444 -7.45 -27.86 -5.37
C ARG A 444 -8.32 -26.72 -4.92
N GLY A 445 -9.22 -26.28 -5.80
CA GLY A 445 -10.22 -25.28 -5.51
C GLY A 445 -11.61 -25.65 -6.02
N GLU A 446 -12.63 -25.26 -5.28
CA GLU A 446 -14.03 -25.26 -5.71
C GLU A 446 -14.61 -23.87 -5.43
N ASP A 447 -15.12 -23.21 -6.44
CA ASP A 447 -15.88 -21.98 -6.35
C ASP A 447 -17.35 -22.29 -6.58
N SER A 448 -18.20 -22.03 -5.58
CA SER A 448 -19.63 -22.32 -5.60
C SER A 448 -20.44 -21.05 -5.40
N LEU A 449 -21.42 -20.84 -6.26
CA LEU A 449 -22.46 -19.83 -6.13
C LEU A 449 -23.74 -20.49 -5.66
N THR A 450 -24.23 -20.15 -4.47
CA THR A 450 -25.42 -20.76 -3.86
C THR A 450 -26.54 -19.74 -3.69
N PRO A 451 -27.81 -20.12 -3.92
CA PRO A 451 -28.94 -19.25 -3.70
C PRO A 451 -28.99 -18.72 -2.25
N ILE A 452 -29.25 -17.44 -2.09
CA ILE A 452 -29.74 -16.92 -0.81
C ILE A 452 -31.18 -17.43 -0.68
N ALA A 453 -31.56 -18.04 0.46
CA ALA A 453 -32.91 -18.53 0.68
C ALA A 453 -33.93 -17.43 0.32
N ALA A 454 -34.77 -17.69 -0.66
CA ALA A 454 -35.83 -16.79 -1.06
C ALA A 454 -36.83 -16.68 0.10
N GLU A 455 -37.28 -15.46 0.40
CA GLU A 455 -38.46 -15.28 1.27
C GLU A 455 -39.63 -16.06 0.70
N PRO A 456 -40.43 -16.76 1.53
CA PRO A 456 -41.61 -17.49 1.07
C PRO A 456 -42.57 -16.54 0.34
N GLY A 457 -42.74 -16.72 -0.96
CA GLY A 457 -43.59 -15.86 -1.80
C GLY A 457 -42.88 -15.05 -2.87
N ALA A 458 -41.56 -15.13 -3.01
CA ALA A 458 -40.85 -14.56 -4.15
C ALA A 458 -41.19 -15.35 -5.42
N ALA A 459 -41.97 -14.72 -6.29
CA ALA A 459 -42.65 -15.31 -7.42
C ALA A 459 -41.72 -15.89 -8.49
N ASP A 460 -42.27 -16.82 -9.25
CA ASP A 460 -41.83 -17.34 -10.55
C ASP A 460 -41.53 -16.22 -11.57
N GLY A 461 -40.36 -15.60 -11.41
CA GLY A 461 -39.80 -14.73 -12.45
C GLY A 461 -39.24 -15.55 -13.62
N PRO A 462 -39.04 -14.95 -14.80
CA PRO A 462 -38.47 -15.66 -15.94
C PRO A 462 -37.10 -16.23 -15.58
N ARG A 463 -36.88 -17.52 -15.85
CA ARG A 463 -35.63 -18.25 -15.60
C ARG A 463 -34.45 -17.53 -16.28
N ARG A 464 -33.65 -16.79 -15.51
CA ARG A 464 -32.53 -16.02 -16.03
C ARG A 464 -31.21 -16.74 -15.72
N TYR A 465 -30.43 -17.02 -16.76
CA TYR A 465 -29.05 -17.45 -16.62
C TYR A 465 -28.16 -16.21 -16.55
N LEU A 466 -27.28 -16.19 -15.56
CA LEU A 466 -26.23 -15.18 -15.43
C LEU A 466 -24.88 -15.81 -15.77
N PRO A 467 -24.07 -15.22 -16.66
CA PRO A 467 -22.70 -15.66 -16.85
C PRO A 467 -21.92 -15.45 -15.57
N PHE A 468 -21.04 -16.38 -15.23
CA PHE A 468 -20.07 -16.19 -14.16
C PHE A 468 -18.71 -16.75 -14.56
N ALA A 469 -17.66 -16.25 -13.93
CA ALA A 469 -16.31 -16.70 -14.20
C ALA A 469 -15.47 -16.76 -12.91
N VAL A 470 -14.61 -17.77 -12.84
CA VAL A 470 -13.47 -17.79 -11.92
C VAL A 470 -12.27 -17.27 -12.68
N ARG A 471 -11.65 -16.20 -12.16
CA ARG A 471 -10.53 -15.53 -12.81
C ARG A 471 -9.24 -15.82 -12.07
N PHE A 472 -8.16 -16.00 -12.83
CA PHE A 472 -6.80 -16.11 -12.34
C PHE A 472 -5.94 -15.11 -13.13
N HIS A 473 -5.67 -13.95 -12.55
CA HIS A 473 -4.76 -12.97 -13.13
C HIS A 473 -3.34 -13.47 -12.98
N LEU A 474 -2.60 -13.44 -14.08
CA LEU A 474 -1.22 -13.90 -14.10
C LEU A 474 -0.26 -12.73 -13.85
N HIS A 475 0.81 -13.02 -13.17
CA HIS A 475 1.93 -12.08 -13.07
C HIS A 475 2.45 -11.76 -14.49
N PRO A 476 2.93 -10.53 -14.78
CA PRO A 476 3.40 -10.12 -16.12
C PRO A 476 4.46 -11.03 -16.73
N GLU A 477 5.23 -11.71 -15.91
CA GLU A 477 6.28 -12.64 -16.34
C GLU A 477 5.78 -14.08 -16.52
N ALA A 478 4.57 -14.38 -16.05
CA ALA A 478 3.95 -15.69 -16.24
C ALA A 478 3.25 -15.76 -17.61
N ARG A 479 3.32 -16.92 -18.23
CA ARG A 479 2.72 -17.19 -19.53
C ARG A 479 1.78 -18.39 -19.44
N ALA A 480 0.65 -18.31 -20.10
CA ALA A 480 -0.32 -19.38 -20.16
C ALA A 480 -0.61 -19.82 -21.60
N SER A 481 -0.91 -21.10 -21.77
CA SER A 481 -1.38 -21.68 -23.03
C SER A 481 -2.46 -22.73 -22.75
N ILE A 482 -3.53 -22.72 -23.56
CA ILE A 482 -4.58 -23.75 -23.49
C ILE A 482 -4.07 -25.01 -24.21
N ALA A 483 -4.22 -26.16 -23.58
CA ALA A 483 -3.87 -27.46 -24.16
C ALA A 483 -4.85 -27.86 -25.27
N ARG A 484 -4.53 -28.94 -25.99
CA ARG A 484 -5.36 -29.45 -27.11
C ARG A 484 -6.76 -29.93 -26.69
N ASP A 485 -6.93 -30.24 -25.40
CA ASP A 485 -8.25 -30.62 -24.84
C ASP A 485 -9.21 -29.41 -24.70
N GLY A 486 -8.74 -28.20 -24.95
CA GLY A 486 -9.50 -26.95 -24.84
C GLY A 486 -9.84 -26.54 -23.41
N LYS A 487 -9.42 -27.27 -22.38
CA LYS A 487 -9.80 -27.08 -20.99
C LYS A 487 -8.61 -26.91 -20.04
N SER A 488 -7.56 -27.72 -20.22
CA SER A 488 -6.36 -27.62 -19.39
C SER A 488 -5.51 -26.45 -19.81
N VAL A 489 -4.98 -25.69 -18.84
CA VAL A 489 -4.10 -24.55 -19.10
C VAL A 489 -2.73 -24.82 -18.49
N LEU A 490 -1.70 -24.72 -19.30
CA LEU A 490 -0.30 -24.75 -18.83
C LEU A 490 0.15 -23.33 -18.52
N ILE A 491 0.54 -23.09 -17.28
CA ILE A 491 1.08 -21.80 -16.80
C ILE A 491 2.56 -22.00 -16.51
N ARG A 492 3.41 -21.09 -16.97
CA ARG A 492 4.85 -21.08 -16.71
C ARG A 492 5.27 -19.72 -16.18
N GLY A 493 6.06 -19.73 -15.12
CA GLY A 493 6.73 -18.54 -14.58
C GLY A 493 8.11 -18.31 -15.21
N PRO A 494 8.88 -17.31 -14.72
CA PRO A 494 10.22 -16.97 -15.18
C PRO A 494 11.22 -18.14 -15.12
N ASN A 495 11.12 -18.98 -14.09
CA ASN A 495 11.97 -20.17 -13.93
C ASN A 495 11.62 -21.33 -14.87
N ASN A 496 10.68 -21.11 -15.80
CA ASN A 496 10.21 -22.08 -16.79
C ASN A 496 9.63 -23.37 -16.21
N ILE A 497 9.28 -23.39 -14.92
CA ILE A 497 8.56 -24.50 -14.29
C ILE A 497 7.11 -24.43 -14.73
N GLY A 498 6.60 -25.54 -15.28
CA GLY A 498 5.20 -25.63 -15.75
C GLY A 498 4.26 -26.03 -14.62
N TRP A 499 3.04 -25.46 -14.67
CA TRP A 499 1.94 -25.79 -13.78
C TRP A 499 0.67 -25.99 -14.58
N TRP A 500 0.00 -27.14 -14.39
CA TRP A 500 -1.26 -27.43 -15.03
C TRP A 500 -2.42 -26.92 -14.20
N LEU A 501 -3.22 -26.03 -14.76
CA LEU A 501 -4.53 -25.66 -14.23
C LEU A 501 -5.60 -26.47 -15.00
N ARG A 502 -6.16 -27.51 -14.35
CA ARG A 502 -7.25 -28.32 -14.86
C ARG A 502 -8.55 -27.89 -14.21
N ASN A 503 -9.68 -28.00 -14.94
CA ASN A 503 -10.96 -27.50 -14.44
C ASN A 503 -12.15 -28.24 -15.13
N ASP A 504 -13.36 -28.04 -14.56
CA ASP A 504 -14.63 -28.54 -15.09
C ASP A 504 -15.54 -27.42 -15.64
N ALA A 505 -15.00 -26.22 -15.88
CA ALA A 505 -15.74 -25.11 -16.47
C ALA A 505 -16.31 -25.44 -17.85
N VAL A 506 -17.35 -24.73 -18.25
CA VAL A 506 -17.99 -24.89 -19.58
C VAL A 506 -17.02 -24.41 -20.67
N ASP A 507 -16.37 -23.26 -20.47
CA ASP A 507 -15.44 -22.67 -21.41
C ASP A 507 -14.22 -22.11 -20.67
N VAL A 508 -13.08 -22.10 -21.34
CA VAL A 508 -11.79 -21.58 -20.82
C VAL A 508 -11.21 -20.62 -21.82
N ALA A 509 -10.81 -19.44 -21.35
CA ALA A 509 -10.16 -18.45 -22.18
C ALA A 509 -8.90 -17.89 -21.51
N ILE A 510 -7.95 -17.47 -22.33
CA ILE A 510 -6.85 -16.60 -21.92
C ILE A 510 -7.21 -15.20 -22.43
N ALA A 511 -7.36 -14.26 -21.54
CA ALA A 511 -7.74 -12.89 -21.84
C ALA A 511 -6.62 -11.90 -21.46
N PRO A 512 -6.51 -10.75 -22.11
CA PRO A 512 -5.58 -9.71 -21.68
C PRO A 512 -6.04 -9.11 -20.35
N THR A 513 -5.06 -8.69 -19.56
CA THR A 513 -5.25 -7.92 -18.33
C THR A 513 -4.10 -6.94 -18.12
N ALA A 514 -4.12 -6.19 -17.04
CA ALA A 514 -3.03 -5.34 -16.60
C ALA A 514 -2.60 -5.73 -15.18
N HIS A 515 -1.36 -5.41 -14.85
CA HIS A 515 -0.82 -5.50 -13.51
C HIS A 515 -0.12 -4.19 -13.20
N PHE A 516 -0.42 -3.60 -12.04
CA PHE A 516 0.24 -2.38 -11.60
C PHE A 516 1.56 -2.72 -10.91
N ASP A 517 2.59 -2.00 -11.33
CA ASP A 517 3.94 -2.11 -10.80
C ASP A 517 4.53 -0.70 -10.75
N HIS A 518 4.82 -0.21 -9.56
CA HIS A 518 5.25 1.18 -9.30
C HIS A 518 4.38 2.25 -9.97
N GLY A 519 3.05 2.13 -9.84
CA GLY A 519 2.08 3.03 -10.44
C GLY A 519 1.91 2.90 -11.96
N LEU A 520 2.65 2.03 -12.60
CA LEU A 520 2.60 1.79 -14.04
C LEU A 520 1.83 0.52 -14.37
N ALA A 521 0.91 0.60 -15.32
CA ALA A 521 0.19 -0.57 -15.81
C ALA A 521 1.07 -1.37 -16.78
N ARG A 522 1.44 -2.58 -16.39
CA ARG A 522 2.12 -3.57 -17.24
C ARG A 522 1.10 -4.50 -17.89
N LYS A 523 1.34 -4.89 -19.15
CA LYS A 523 0.51 -5.90 -19.83
C LYS A 523 0.70 -7.26 -19.17
N ALA A 524 -0.42 -7.94 -18.87
CA ALA A 524 -0.46 -9.28 -18.33
C ALA A 524 -1.58 -10.10 -18.98
N GLY A 525 -1.64 -11.39 -18.67
CA GLY A 525 -2.71 -12.29 -19.07
C GLY A 525 -3.57 -12.70 -17.88
N GLN A 526 -4.74 -13.23 -18.15
CA GLN A 526 -5.55 -13.92 -17.14
C GLN A 526 -6.16 -15.20 -17.73
N VAL A 527 -6.27 -16.24 -16.90
CA VAL A 527 -7.07 -17.41 -17.22
C VAL A 527 -8.48 -17.18 -16.70
N VAL A 528 -9.48 -17.37 -17.54
CA VAL A 528 -10.90 -17.16 -17.23
C VAL A 528 -11.65 -18.48 -17.43
N LEU A 529 -12.10 -19.06 -16.33
CA LEU A 529 -12.95 -20.26 -16.31
C LEU A 529 -14.40 -19.81 -16.30
N LYS A 530 -15.12 -20.04 -17.42
CA LYS A 530 -16.46 -19.51 -17.62
C LYS A 530 -17.54 -20.56 -17.45
N SER A 531 -18.66 -20.16 -16.90
CA SER A 531 -19.88 -20.96 -16.79
C SER A 531 -21.10 -20.04 -16.66
N GLN A 532 -22.27 -20.67 -16.38
CA GLN A 532 -23.52 -19.96 -16.16
C GLN A 532 -24.15 -20.41 -14.84
N VAL A 533 -24.77 -19.49 -14.12
CA VAL A 533 -25.51 -19.77 -12.90
C VAL A 533 -26.96 -19.35 -13.03
N ARG A 534 -27.86 -20.17 -12.52
CA ARG A 534 -29.24 -19.79 -12.23
C ARG A 534 -29.32 -19.41 -10.77
N PRO A 535 -29.74 -18.16 -10.44
CA PRO A 535 -29.78 -17.70 -9.05
C PRO A 535 -30.62 -18.61 -8.12
N GLU A 536 -31.62 -19.33 -8.66
CA GLU A 536 -32.49 -20.21 -7.89
C GLU A 536 -31.88 -21.62 -7.64
N VAL A 537 -30.83 -22.00 -8.39
CA VAL A 537 -30.23 -23.34 -8.35
C VAL A 537 -28.81 -23.33 -7.84
N GLY A 538 -28.07 -22.25 -8.20
CA GLY A 538 -26.63 -22.17 -7.99
C GLY A 538 -25.84 -22.86 -9.11
N ALA A 539 -24.52 -22.76 -9.00
CA ALA A 539 -23.55 -23.43 -9.87
C ALA A 539 -22.19 -23.50 -9.19
N LYS A 540 -21.30 -24.33 -9.72
CA LYS A 540 -19.91 -24.40 -9.23
C LYS A 540 -18.93 -24.71 -10.35
N ILE A 541 -17.68 -24.31 -10.12
CA ILE A 541 -16.52 -24.69 -10.92
C ILE A 541 -15.45 -25.26 -9.97
N ARG A 542 -14.92 -26.42 -10.32
CA ARG A 542 -13.79 -27.04 -9.67
C ARG A 542 -12.55 -26.85 -10.52
N TRP A 543 -11.43 -26.64 -9.85
CA TRP A 543 -10.15 -26.48 -10.51
C TRP A 543 -9.03 -27.07 -9.67
N LYS A 544 -7.91 -27.35 -10.33
CA LYS A 544 -6.75 -27.95 -9.72
C LYS A 544 -5.49 -27.43 -10.36
N LEU A 545 -4.55 -26.94 -9.55
CA LEU A 545 -3.22 -26.51 -9.96
C LEU A 545 -2.21 -27.58 -9.50
N THR A 546 -1.48 -28.17 -10.45
CA THR A 546 -0.48 -29.21 -10.19
C THR A 546 0.78 -28.92 -10.96
N ARG A 547 1.92 -29.27 -10.39
CA ARG A 547 3.21 -29.17 -11.10
C ARG A 547 3.18 -30.04 -12.34
N ALA A 548 3.67 -29.51 -13.47
CA ALA A 548 3.87 -30.30 -14.67
C ALA A 548 5.10 -31.20 -14.47
N GLU A 549 4.95 -32.48 -14.75
CA GLU A 549 6.09 -33.38 -14.86
C GLU A 549 6.96 -32.90 -16.01
N GLY A 550 8.26 -32.82 -15.79
CA GLY A 550 9.26 -32.34 -16.75
C GLY A 550 9.50 -33.33 -17.88
#